data_b57cbaa34deb4dccd889f9e2ae61c490
#
_entry.id   b57cbaa34deb4dccd889f9e2ae61c490
#
_cell.length_a   1.000
_cell.length_b   1.000
_cell.length_c   1.000
_cell.angle_alpha   90.00
_cell.angle_beta   90.00
_cell.angle_gamma   90.00
#
_symmetry.space_group_name_H-M   'P 1'
#
loop_
_entity.id
_entity.type
_entity.pdbx_description
1 polymer ?
#
loop_
_entity_poly.entity_id
_entity_poly.type
_entity_poly.pdbx_seq_one_letter_code
_entity_poly.pdbx_strand_id
1 'polypeptide(L)'
;MTQLQALHWFADQVAEEHVVFCRERDDWAMHVIYHYPYMVIPKDFNKNDEWDRAFRQDFVRRCPLAKGFSNVTISLLHELGHHFNRQVYIDTPDEVYENATGWDHFKLPCEIVATNWAIAWLQDKTHRQLAKAFERKFFRVSKC
;
A
#
# COMPACT_ATOMS: atom_id res chain seq x y z
N MET A 1 7.83 -8.32 -18.77
CA MET A 1 7.75 -7.71 -17.42
C MET A 1 6.94 -8.62 -16.51
N THR A 2 7.46 -8.92 -15.34
CA THR A 2 6.76 -9.71 -14.31
C THR A 2 5.87 -8.81 -13.45
N GLN A 3 4.98 -9.41 -12.63
CA GLN A 3 4.19 -8.64 -11.68
C GLN A 3 5.08 -7.88 -10.68
N LEU A 4 6.16 -8.51 -10.22
CA LEU A 4 7.13 -7.86 -9.33
C LEU A 4 7.79 -6.66 -9.99
N GLN A 5 8.18 -6.79 -11.25
CA GLN A 5 8.74 -5.68 -12.02
C GLN A 5 7.74 -4.54 -12.19
N ALA A 6 6.46 -4.86 -12.39
CA ALA A 6 5.41 -3.84 -12.47
C ALA A 6 5.23 -3.09 -11.15
N LEU A 7 5.28 -3.80 -10.02
CA LEU A 7 5.26 -3.18 -8.68
C LEU A 7 6.44 -2.23 -8.48
N HIS A 8 7.65 -2.67 -8.81
CA HIS A 8 8.85 -1.82 -8.73
C HIS A 8 8.71 -0.59 -9.61
N TRP A 9 8.27 -0.78 -10.84
CA TRP A 9 8.08 0.34 -11.77
C TRP A 9 7.13 1.39 -11.18
N PHE A 10 5.97 0.95 -10.66
CA PHE A 10 4.99 1.87 -10.12
C PHE A 10 5.49 2.58 -8.86
N ALA A 11 6.06 1.84 -7.92
CA ALA A 11 6.58 2.41 -6.69
C ALA A 11 7.68 3.45 -6.97
N ASP A 12 8.59 3.15 -7.90
CA ASP A 12 9.66 4.07 -8.29
C ASP A 12 9.10 5.35 -8.94
N GLN A 13 8.07 5.21 -9.78
CA GLN A 13 7.42 6.37 -10.40
C GLN A 13 6.71 7.26 -9.36
N VAL A 14 6.00 6.66 -8.42
CA VAL A 14 5.28 7.39 -7.37
C VAL A 14 6.26 8.08 -6.41
N ALA A 15 7.31 7.36 -6.01
CA ALA A 15 8.29 7.86 -5.05
C ALA A 15 9.31 8.81 -5.68
N GLU A 16 9.47 8.81 -7.01
CA GLU A 16 10.52 9.52 -7.74
C GLU A 16 11.92 9.13 -7.24
N GLU A 17 12.04 7.90 -6.73
CA GLU A 17 13.29 7.30 -6.25
C GLU A 17 13.18 5.79 -6.36
N HIS A 18 14.30 5.08 -6.22
CA HIS A 18 14.28 3.62 -6.23
C HIS A 18 13.77 3.08 -4.90
N VAL A 19 12.63 2.39 -4.94
CA VAL A 19 12.04 1.72 -3.77
C VAL A 19 12.48 0.26 -3.77
N VAL A 20 13.11 -0.18 -2.69
CA VAL A 20 13.58 -1.54 -2.54
C VAL A 20 12.48 -2.40 -1.95
N PHE A 21 12.25 -3.58 -2.55
CA PHE A 21 11.31 -4.56 -2.05
C PHE A 21 12.03 -5.78 -1.51
N CYS A 22 11.55 -6.26 -0.34
CA CYS A 22 11.87 -7.57 0.19
C CYS A 22 10.66 -8.47 0.03
N ARG A 23 10.86 -9.68 -0.51
CA ARG A 23 9.77 -10.63 -0.65
C ARG A 23 9.80 -11.61 0.53
N GLU A 24 8.72 -11.61 1.30
CA GLU A 24 8.53 -12.54 2.39
C GLU A 24 8.00 -13.88 1.87
N ARG A 25 8.38 -14.96 2.56
CA ARG A 25 7.91 -16.30 2.22
C ARG A 25 6.52 -16.59 2.77
N ASP A 26 6.13 -15.89 3.82
CA ASP A 26 4.83 -16.05 4.47
C ASP A 26 3.78 -15.17 3.81
N ASP A 27 2.51 -15.55 3.97
CA ASP A 27 1.36 -14.84 3.40
C ASP A 27 0.99 -13.61 4.24
N TRP A 28 1.96 -12.79 4.52
CA TRP A 28 1.74 -11.54 5.25
C TRP A 28 1.24 -10.45 4.31
N ALA A 29 0.48 -9.52 4.86
CA ALA A 29 0.09 -8.33 4.12
C ALA A 29 1.30 -7.50 3.72
N MET A 30 1.18 -6.77 2.61
CA MET A 30 2.17 -5.78 2.21
C MET A 30 2.39 -4.79 3.35
N HIS A 31 3.64 -4.49 3.67
CA HIS A 31 3.96 -3.54 4.74
C HIS A 31 5.32 -2.89 4.55
N VAL A 32 5.52 -1.77 5.23
CA VAL A 32 6.78 -1.02 5.25
C VAL A 32 7.58 -1.42 6.48
N ILE A 33 8.90 -1.57 6.30
CA ILE A 33 9.83 -1.67 7.41
C ILE A 33 10.33 -0.26 7.72
N TYR A 34 9.97 0.25 8.90
CA TYR A 34 10.14 1.67 9.22
C TYR A 34 11.60 2.10 9.43
N HIS A 35 12.46 1.18 9.83
CA HIS A 35 13.87 1.48 10.08
C HIS A 35 14.75 1.31 8.85
N TYR A 36 14.21 0.79 7.75
CA TYR A 36 14.93 0.52 6.52
C TYR A 36 14.16 1.05 5.31
N PRO A 37 14.84 1.51 4.26
CA PRO A 37 14.16 2.11 3.10
C PRO A 37 13.61 1.06 2.12
N TYR A 38 12.92 0.05 2.62
CA TYR A 38 12.33 -0.97 1.77
C TYR A 38 10.97 -1.42 2.27
N MET A 39 10.21 -1.99 1.35
CA MET A 39 8.87 -2.52 1.59
C MET A 39 8.92 -4.04 1.54
N VAL A 40 8.12 -4.67 2.39
CA VAL A 40 7.90 -6.11 2.34
C VAL A 40 6.64 -6.35 1.53
N ILE A 41 6.70 -7.29 0.59
CA ILE A 41 5.57 -7.66 -0.25
C ILE A 41 5.19 -9.12 0.02
N PRO A 42 3.89 -9.45 -0.05
CA PRO A 42 3.44 -10.80 0.20
C PRO A 42 3.79 -11.74 -0.95
N LYS A 43 3.82 -13.03 -0.66
CA LYS A 43 3.99 -14.06 -1.66
C LYS A 43 2.83 -14.09 -2.65
N ASP A 44 1.60 -13.89 -2.18
CA ASP A 44 0.40 -13.87 -2.99
C ASP A 44 -0.15 -12.44 -3.09
N PHE A 45 -0.05 -11.86 -4.29
CA PHE A 45 -0.56 -10.53 -4.58
C PHE A 45 -2.09 -10.49 -4.75
N ASN A 46 -2.72 -11.64 -4.90
CA ASN A 46 -4.15 -11.74 -5.14
C ASN A 46 -4.93 -12.11 -3.87
N LYS A 47 -4.28 -12.04 -2.72
CA LYS A 47 -4.93 -12.31 -1.44
C LYS A 47 -6.12 -11.37 -1.25
N ASN A 48 -7.24 -11.96 -0.83
CA ASN A 48 -8.50 -11.23 -0.63
C ASN A 48 -9.22 -11.79 0.59
N ASP A 49 -8.57 -11.70 1.75
CA ASP A 49 -9.15 -12.13 3.01
C ASP A 49 -10.12 -11.08 3.59
N GLU A 50 -10.65 -11.36 4.76
CA GLU A 50 -11.59 -10.48 5.44
C GLU A 50 -11.00 -9.09 5.69
N TRP A 51 -9.71 -9.01 6.06
CA TRP A 51 -9.02 -7.74 6.29
C TRP A 51 -8.87 -6.91 5.03
N ASP A 52 -8.48 -7.55 3.92
CA ASP A 52 -8.35 -6.88 2.63
C ASP A 52 -9.68 -6.31 2.17
N ARG A 53 -10.76 -7.08 2.31
CA ARG A 53 -12.10 -6.64 1.93
C ARG A 53 -12.57 -5.46 2.79
N ALA A 54 -12.36 -5.53 4.10
CA ALA A 54 -12.75 -4.46 5.02
C ALA A 54 -11.94 -3.19 4.76
N PHE A 55 -10.64 -3.32 4.54
CA PHE A 55 -9.77 -2.20 4.21
C PHE A 55 -10.21 -1.52 2.92
N ARG A 56 -10.46 -2.30 1.86
CA ARG A 56 -10.94 -1.76 0.59
C ARG A 56 -12.28 -1.05 0.74
N GLN A 57 -13.19 -1.66 1.46
CA GLN A 57 -14.54 -1.10 1.66
C GLN A 57 -14.47 0.27 2.33
N ASP A 58 -13.68 0.40 3.39
CA ASP A 58 -13.48 1.66 4.08
C ASP A 58 -12.78 2.70 3.18
N PHE A 59 -11.75 2.27 2.46
CA PHE A 59 -11.00 3.14 1.57
C PHE A 59 -11.89 3.71 0.46
N VAL A 60 -12.67 2.87 -0.21
CA VAL A 60 -13.57 3.28 -1.30
C VAL A 60 -14.69 4.19 -0.77
N ARG A 61 -15.19 3.92 0.43
CA ARG A 61 -16.20 4.79 1.07
C ARG A 61 -15.65 6.21 1.26
N ARG A 62 -14.39 6.34 1.66
CA ARG A 62 -13.72 7.62 1.89
C ARG A 62 -13.20 8.27 0.61
N CYS A 63 -12.90 7.46 -0.41
CA CYS A 63 -12.37 7.90 -1.69
C CYS A 63 -13.07 7.14 -2.82
N PRO A 64 -14.25 7.60 -3.30
CA PRO A 64 -14.98 6.93 -4.37
C PRO A 64 -14.19 6.74 -5.67
N LEU A 65 -13.19 7.59 -5.93
CA LEU A 65 -12.29 7.45 -7.08
C LEU A 65 -11.50 6.14 -7.04
N ALA A 66 -11.30 5.57 -5.86
CA ALA A 66 -10.58 4.31 -5.70
C ALA A 66 -11.37 3.09 -6.20
N LYS A 67 -12.67 3.22 -6.41
CA LYS A 67 -13.52 2.11 -6.85
C LYS A 67 -13.05 1.48 -8.17
N GLY A 68 -12.45 2.28 -9.03
CA GLY A 68 -11.93 1.81 -10.33
C GLY A 68 -10.57 1.12 -10.26
N PHE A 69 -9.98 0.96 -9.06
CA PHE A 69 -8.66 0.38 -8.89
C PHE A 69 -8.71 -0.92 -8.11
N SER A 70 -7.73 -1.78 -8.37
CA SER A 70 -7.61 -3.08 -7.70
C SER A 70 -7.10 -2.94 -6.26
N ASN A 71 -7.26 -4.02 -5.48
CA ASN A 71 -6.73 -4.09 -4.12
C ASN A 71 -5.22 -3.91 -4.08
N VAL A 72 -4.49 -4.47 -5.04
CA VAL A 72 -3.02 -4.35 -5.07
C VAL A 72 -2.60 -2.88 -5.25
N THR A 73 -3.29 -2.13 -6.07
CA THR A 73 -3.01 -0.70 -6.27
C THR A 73 -3.28 0.09 -4.99
N ILE A 74 -4.44 -0.12 -4.37
CA ILE A 74 -4.81 0.56 -3.13
C ILE A 74 -3.84 0.21 -2.00
N SER A 75 -3.51 -1.06 -1.86
CA SER A 75 -2.57 -1.51 -0.82
C SER A 75 -1.17 -0.94 -1.03
N LEU A 76 -0.68 -0.92 -2.26
CA LEU A 76 0.64 -0.36 -2.55
C LEU A 76 0.68 1.14 -2.28
N LEU A 77 -0.36 1.88 -2.65
CA LEU A 77 -0.45 3.32 -2.35
C LEU A 77 -0.50 3.58 -0.84
N HIS A 78 -1.24 2.77 -0.09
CA HIS A 78 -1.27 2.87 1.37
C HIS A 78 0.13 2.64 1.96
N GLU A 79 0.84 1.62 1.50
CA GLU A 79 2.19 1.33 1.98
C GLU A 79 3.20 2.41 1.58
N LEU A 80 3.06 2.99 0.40
CA LEU A 80 3.85 4.17 0.02
C LEU A 80 3.53 5.36 0.93
N GLY A 81 2.30 5.48 1.39
CA GLY A 81 1.92 6.46 2.40
C GLY A 81 2.69 6.28 3.70
N HIS A 82 2.89 5.05 4.15
CA HIS A 82 3.76 4.75 5.29
C HIS A 82 5.21 5.12 4.99
N HIS A 83 5.69 4.79 3.80
CA HIS A 83 7.05 5.09 3.38
C HIS A 83 7.36 6.60 3.47
N PHE A 84 6.45 7.45 3.00
CA PHE A 84 6.62 8.89 3.03
C PHE A 84 6.34 9.53 4.40
N ASN A 85 5.69 8.82 5.31
CA ASN A 85 5.28 9.34 6.62
C ASN A 85 5.84 8.51 7.77
N ARG A 86 7.04 7.96 7.61
CA ARG A 86 7.71 7.11 8.60
C ARG A 86 7.82 7.74 9.98
N GLN A 87 8.02 9.04 10.03
CA GLN A 87 8.23 9.75 11.28
C GLN A 87 7.01 9.64 12.20
N VAL A 88 5.81 9.55 11.64
CA VAL A 88 4.59 9.36 12.44
C VAL A 88 4.66 8.06 13.23
N TYR A 89 5.13 6.97 12.60
CA TYR A 89 5.33 5.70 13.30
C TYR A 89 6.43 5.82 14.37
N ILE A 90 7.57 6.39 13.99
CA ILE A 90 8.74 6.51 14.87
C ILE A 90 8.41 7.34 16.11
N ASP A 91 7.64 8.42 15.96
CA ASP A 91 7.28 9.34 17.05
C ASP A 91 6.12 8.83 17.91
N THR A 92 5.41 7.79 17.51
CA THR A 92 4.30 7.25 18.27
C THR A 92 4.84 6.29 19.35
N PRO A 93 4.41 6.43 20.62
CA PRO A 93 4.87 5.54 21.70
C PRO A 93 4.52 4.08 21.43
N ASP A 94 5.42 3.16 21.80
CA ASP A 94 5.26 1.73 21.59
C ASP A 94 3.97 1.17 22.17
N GLU A 95 3.56 1.66 23.33
CA GLU A 95 2.33 1.22 24.01
C GLU A 95 1.06 1.46 23.19
N VAL A 96 1.05 2.46 22.30
CA VAL A 96 -0.08 2.71 21.40
C VAL A 96 -0.25 1.53 20.43
N TYR A 97 0.87 1.01 19.92
CA TYR A 97 0.86 -0.15 19.03
C TYR A 97 0.55 -1.45 19.76
N GLU A 98 1.11 -1.63 20.95
CA GLU A 98 0.89 -2.82 21.76
C GLU A 98 -0.56 -2.98 22.19
N ASN A 99 -1.27 -1.88 22.42
CA ASN A 99 -2.67 -1.88 22.83
C ASN A 99 -3.65 -1.94 21.66
N ALA A 100 -3.18 -1.78 20.43
CA ALA A 100 -4.04 -1.87 19.26
C ALA A 100 -4.23 -3.33 18.85
N THR A 101 -5.44 -3.84 18.96
CA THR A 101 -5.79 -5.22 18.60
C THR A 101 -6.94 -5.23 17.62
N GLY A 102 -6.97 -6.24 16.73
CA GLY A 102 -8.05 -6.39 15.77
C GLY A 102 -8.24 -5.16 14.91
N TRP A 103 -9.47 -4.70 14.78
CA TRP A 103 -9.83 -3.56 13.94
C TRP A 103 -9.27 -2.22 14.43
N ASP A 104 -8.81 -2.13 15.68
CA ASP A 104 -8.15 -0.93 16.20
C ASP A 104 -6.86 -0.59 15.47
N HIS A 105 -6.26 -1.56 14.79
CA HIS A 105 -5.09 -1.34 13.94
C HIS A 105 -5.33 -0.23 12.92
N PHE A 106 -6.52 -0.17 12.32
CA PHE A 106 -6.85 0.85 11.31
C PHE A 106 -6.97 2.26 11.88
N LYS A 107 -7.04 2.40 13.20
CA LYS A 107 -7.12 3.68 13.90
C LYS A 107 -5.78 4.20 14.39
N LEU A 108 -4.71 3.44 14.18
CA LEU A 108 -3.36 3.87 14.54
C LEU A 108 -2.98 5.14 13.77
N PRO A 109 -2.25 6.08 14.39
CA PRO A 109 -1.85 7.32 13.72
C PRO A 109 -1.14 7.11 12.40
N CYS A 110 -0.22 6.17 12.32
CA CYS A 110 0.51 5.86 11.09
C CYS A 110 -0.43 5.32 10.00
N GLU A 111 -1.43 4.51 10.35
CA GLU A 111 -2.39 3.97 9.40
C GLU A 111 -3.31 5.05 8.86
N ILE A 112 -3.78 5.96 9.70
CA ILE A 112 -4.61 7.09 9.30
C ILE A 112 -3.84 7.99 8.32
N VAL A 113 -2.61 8.34 8.66
CA VAL A 113 -1.77 9.21 7.83
C VAL A 113 -1.46 8.56 6.49
N ALA A 114 -1.12 7.27 6.49
CA ALA A 114 -0.84 6.53 5.26
C ALA A 114 -2.07 6.49 4.32
N THR A 115 -3.24 6.20 4.87
CA THR A 115 -4.49 6.18 4.09
C THR A 115 -4.83 7.57 3.55
N ASN A 116 -4.70 8.61 4.37
CA ASN A 116 -4.94 9.99 3.94
C ASN A 116 -3.98 10.41 2.82
N TRP A 117 -2.72 10.01 2.91
CA TRP A 117 -1.75 10.25 1.85
C TRP A 117 -2.19 9.59 0.53
N ALA A 118 -2.59 8.32 0.58
CA ALA A 118 -3.04 7.59 -0.60
C ALA A 118 -4.30 8.21 -1.22
N ILE A 119 -5.26 8.63 -0.40
CA ILE A 119 -6.48 9.31 -0.85
C ILE A 119 -6.12 10.63 -1.55
N ALA A 120 -5.24 11.43 -0.94
CA ALA A 120 -4.78 12.69 -1.51
C ALA A 120 -4.07 12.47 -2.85
N TRP A 121 -3.23 11.45 -2.94
CA TRP A 121 -2.53 11.10 -4.17
C TRP A 121 -3.51 10.79 -5.30
N LEU A 122 -4.58 10.07 -5.02
CA LEU A 122 -5.60 9.68 -6.00
C LEU A 122 -6.48 10.84 -6.47
N GLN A 123 -6.46 12.00 -5.82
CA GLN A 123 -7.23 13.16 -6.27
C GLN A 123 -6.69 13.76 -7.56
N ASP A 124 -5.43 13.54 -7.88
CA ASP A 124 -4.79 14.05 -9.10
C ASP A 124 -5.08 13.13 -10.28
N LYS A 125 -5.57 13.70 -11.38
CA LYS A 125 -5.90 12.94 -12.60
C LYS A 125 -4.68 12.27 -13.21
N THR A 126 -3.55 12.95 -13.22
CA THR A 126 -2.29 12.41 -13.77
C THR A 126 -1.83 11.21 -12.95
N HIS A 127 -1.98 11.28 -11.62
CA HIS A 127 -1.70 10.15 -10.73
C HIS A 127 -2.60 8.96 -11.04
N ARG A 128 -3.90 9.19 -11.26
CA ARG A 128 -4.82 8.10 -11.62
C ARG A 128 -4.46 7.46 -12.96
N GLN A 129 -3.98 8.25 -13.92
CA GLN A 129 -3.49 7.73 -15.20
C GLN A 129 -2.27 6.83 -15.00
N LEU A 130 -1.35 7.23 -14.12
CA LEU A 130 -0.19 6.43 -13.76
C LEU A 130 -0.61 5.11 -13.11
N ALA A 131 -1.55 5.14 -12.18
CA ALA A 131 -2.08 3.95 -11.52
C ALA A 131 -2.77 3.00 -12.53
N LYS A 132 -3.50 3.54 -13.50
CA LYS A 132 -4.09 2.74 -14.57
C LYS A 132 -3.03 2.09 -15.45
N ALA A 133 -1.95 2.80 -15.75
CA ALA A 133 -0.83 2.23 -16.50
C ALA A 133 -0.18 1.08 -15.73
N PHE A 134 -0.02 1.23 -14.41
CA PHE A 134 0.46 0.15 -13.55
C PHE A 134 -0.45 -1.07 -13.62
N GLU A 135 -1.76 -0.90 -13.49
CA GLU A 135 -2.72 -2.02 -13.52
C GLU A 135 -2.67 -2.77 -14.85
N ARG A 136 -2.54 -2.05 -15.96
CA ARG A 136 -2.36 -2.69 -17.26
C ARG A 136 -1.11 -3.54 -17.31
N LYS A 137 0.00 -3.05 -16.76
CA LYS A 137 1.26 -3.81 -16.69
C LYS A 137 1.14 -5.01 -15.76
N PHE A 138 0.55 -4.83 -14.59
CA PHE A 138 0.45 -5.87 -13.56
C PHE A 138 -0.46 -7.02 -13.98
N PHE A 139 -1.62 -6.72 -14.57
CA PHE A 139 -2.62 -7.74 -14.89
C PHE A 139 -2.43 -8.42 -16.26
N ARG A 140 -1.59 -7.87 -17.13
CA ARG A 140 -1.31 -8.46 -18.46
C ARG A 140 -0.12 -9.40 -18.48
N VAL A 141 0.63 -9.50 -17.40
CA VAL A 141 1.85 -10.31 -17.37
C VAL A 141 1.62 -11.60 -16.62
N SER A 142 2.48 -12.59 -16.86
CA SER A 142 2.42 -13.84 -16.13
C SER A 142 2.72 -13.62 -14.67
N LYS A 143 2.01 -14.35 -13.82
CA LYS A 143 2.32 -14.40 -12.40
C LYS A 143 3.72 -14.97 -12.20
N CYS A 144 4.46 -14.39 -11.32
CA CYS A 144 5.80 -14.88 -11.03
C CYS A 144 6.00 -15.14 -9.54
#